data_c6035ba4bf07e0717981a3da922f5573
#
_entry.id   c6035ba4bf07e0717981a3da922f5573
#
_cell.length_a   1.000
_cell.length_b   1.000
_cell.length_c   1.000
_cell.angle_alpha   90.00
_cell.angle_beta   90.00
_cell.angle_gamma   90.00
#
_symmetry.space_group_name_H-M   'P 1'
#
loop_
_entity.id
_entity.type
_entity.pdbx_description
1 polymer ?
#
loop_
_entity_poly.entity_id
_entity_poly.type
_entity_poly.pdbx_seq_one_letter_code
_entity_poly.pdbx_strand_id
1 'polypeptide(L)'
;MSGFFGVTSKKDCVFDLFYGTDYHSHLGTRRGGMAVYGKSGFERAIHNIENAPFRTKFERDFDEMEGNYGIGCISDSEPQPLLVRSHLGNYAITTVGRINNLDELVQQAFRDGASHFLEMSGGNINATELVAALINRGSTIAEGMRLAQEAIDGSMSILVLTQDGIYAARDRMGRTPVIVGKKEGAYCVTFESFAYLNLGYTFEKSLGPGEIDRITPEGAEVLLPARDEMKICTFLWVYYGNPASTYEGLNVEEMRYHCGDALARRDNIEADGVAGLPDSGTAHAVGYANRSGIPLVRPFIKYTATWPRSFMPTNQKRRDLIAHMKLIPIRSLIENKRLLLIDDSLVRGTQMYGTTNFLFGSGAKEVHIRLACPPILYGCPYLNFSRSASEMELIARRKIAKLSGEHADITPYTDPDSPEYAAMLEEIRSELGFTSLRYHRLDDMIASTGLSSCKLCTYCWNGKK
;
A
#
# COMPACT_ATOMS: atom_id res chain seq x y z
N MET A 1 -0.57 -2.26 -5.66
CA MET A 1 -1.01 -0.91 -5.22
C MET A 1 -0.53 0.14 -6.22
N SER A 2 -0.85 1.38 -5.96
CA SER A 2 -0.36 2.52 -6.74
C SER A 2 0.06 3.64 -5.79
N GLY A 3 0.90 4.54 -6.26
CA GLY A 3 1.29 5.75 -5.55
C GLY A 3 1.56 6.86 -6.53
N PHE A 4 1.43 8.10 -6.09
CA PHE A 4 1.63 9.28 -6.93
C PHE A 4 2.51 10.33 -6.27
N PHE A 5 3.09 11.16 -7.12
CA PHE A 5 3.82 12.37 -6.75
C PHE A 5 3.43 13.50 -7.68
N GLY A 6 3.15 14.67 -7.13
CA GLY A 6 2.90 15.89 -7.89
C GLY A 6 3.82 17.01 -7.42
N VAL A 7 4.20 17.90 -8.30
CA VAL A 7 5.08 19.04 -7.98
C VAL A 7 4.71 20.28 -8.79
N THR A 8 4.71 21.42 -8.11
CA THR A 8 4.59 22.75 -8.72
C THR A 8 5.78 23.59 -8.31
N SER A 9 6.43 24.29 -9.26
CA SER A 9 7.67 25.00 -9.02
C SER A 9 7.76 26.26 -9.87
N LYS A 10 8.46 27.28 -9.36
CA LYS A 10 8.84 28.48 -10.14
C LYS A 10 9.95 28.21 -11.17
N LYS A 11 10.62 27.05 -11.04
CA LYS A 11 11.68 26.57 -11.93
C LYS A 11 11.27 25.25 -12.54
N ASP A 12 12.10 24.68 -13.38
CA ASP A 12 11.89 23.32 -13.88
C ASP A 12 11.73 22.33 -12.72
N CYS A 13 10.73 21.45 -12.82
CA CYS A 13 10.36 20.51 -11.76
C CYS A 13 10.65 19.03 -12.09
N VAL A 14 11.19 18.74 -13.28
CA VAL A 14 11.32 17.36 -13.77
C VAL A 14 12.19 16.51 -12.85
N PHE A 15 13.27 17.09 -12.28
CA PHE A 15 14.09 16.37 -11.30
C PHE A 15 13.29 15.90 -10.09
N ASP A 16 12.52 16.80 -9.48
CA ASP A 16 11.72 16.47 -8.30
C ASP A 16 10.60 15.47 -8.65
N LEU A 17 9.96 15.64 -9.82
CA LEU A 17 8.94 14.74 -10.31
C LEU A 17 9.46 13.32 -10.53
N PHE A 18 10.61 13.20 -11.20
CA PHE A 18 11.22 11.91 -11.52
C PHE A 18 11.57 11.12 -10.25
N TYR A 19 12.34 11.71 -9.34
CA TYR A 19 12.74 11.04 -8.11
C TYR A 19 11.57 10.88 -7.14
N GLY A 20 10.67 11.86 -7.03
CA GLY A 20 9.46 11.76 -6.23
C GLY A 20 8.57 10.61 -6.67
N THR A 21 8.44 10.40 -8.00
CA THR A 21 7.70 9.26 -8.56
C THR A 21 8.43 7.94 -8.30
N ASP A 22 9.75 7.88 -8.53
CA ASP A 22 10.57 6.69 -8.31
C ASP A 22 10.50 6.19 -6.86
N TYR A 23 10.45 7.08 -5.88
CA TYR A 23 10.29 6.74 -4.46
C TYR A 23 8.99 5.98 -4.15
N HIS A 24 8.02 5.96 -5.06
CA HIS A 24 6.81 5.14 -4.95
C HIS A 24 6.93 3.74 -5.59
N SER A 25 8.11 3.35 -6.11
CA SER A 25 8.33 2.08 -6.81
C SER A 25 8.10 0.84 -5.94
N HIS A 26 8.09 0.98 -4.60
CA HIS A 26 7.72 -0.12 -3.70
C HIS A 26 6.21 -0.42 -3.70
N LEU A 27 5.36 0.52 -4.15
CA LEU A 27 3.91 0.40 -4.19
C LEU A 27 3.39 -0.29 -5.46
N GLY A 28 4.15 -0.31 -6.53
CA GLY A 28 3.72 -0.92 -7.79
C GLY A 28 4.89 -1.41 -8.63
N THR A 29 4.62 -2.34 -9.54
CA THR A 29 5.65 -3.04 -10.31
C THR A 29 5.35 -3.15 -11.79
N ARG A 30 4.25 -2.59 -12.29
CA ARG A 30 3.83 -2.82 -13.68
C ARG A 30 4.01 -1.60 -14.58
N ARG A 31 3.51 -0.47 -14.14
CA ARG A 31 3.46 0.76 -14.93
C ARG A 31 4.07 1.90 -14.14
N GLY A 32 4.80 2.75 -14.81
CA GLY A 32 5.18 4.06 -14.33
C GLY A 32 4.76 5.09 -15.36
N GLY A 33 4.46 6.31 -14.92
CA GLY A 33 4.13 7.39 -15.82
C GLY A 33 4.41 8.75 -15.21
N MET A 34 4.72 9.71 -16.07
CA MET A 34 4.89 11.12 -15.73
C MET A 34 4.16 11.97 -16.76
N ALA A 35 3.59 13.10 -16.33
CA ALA A 35 3.13 14.18 -17.17
C ALA A 35 3.60 15.50 -16.62
N VAL A 36 4.08 16.38 -17.47
CA VAL A 36 4.51 17.73 -17.13
C VAL A 36 3.75 18.77 -17.94
N TYR A 37 3.66 19.98 -17.39
CA TYR A 37 3.16 21.14 -18.09
C TYR A 37 4.23 22.25 -18.04
N GLY A 38 4.63 22.73 -19.20
CA GLY A 38 5.64 23.75 -19.38
C GLY A 38 5.33 24.64 -20.59
N LYS A 39 6.36 25.31 -21.13
CA LYS A 39 6.22 26.22 -22.29
C LYS A 39 5.70 25.50 -23.54
N SER A 40 6.03 24.23 -23.72
CA SER A 40 5.61 23.39 -24.83
C SER A 40 4.17 22.83 -24.67
N GLY A 41 3.51 23.12 -23.53
CA GLY A 41 2.23 22.55 -23.16
C GLY A 41 2.37 21.29 -22.32
N PHE A 42 1.50 20.30 -22.55
CA PHE A 42 1.54 19.01 -21.85
C PHE A 42 2.46 18.03 -22.56
N GLU A 43 3.38 17.42 -21.82
CA GLU A 43 4.18 16.28 -22.25
C GLU A 43 3.90 15.09 -21.32
N ARG A 44 3.92 13.86 -21.87
CA ARG A 44 3.61 12.64 -21.10
C ARG A 44 4.47 11.47 -21.56
N ALA A 45 4.98 10.71 -20.59
CA ALA A 45 5.61 9.41 -20.81
C ALA A 45 4.98 8.34 -19.91
N ILE A 46 4.76 7.13 -20.46
CA ILE A 46 4.27 5.96 -19.72
C ILE A 46 5.07 4.74 -20.17
N HIS A 47 5.64 4.00 -19.20
CA HIS A 47 6.42 2.80 -19.49
C HIS A 47 5.97 1.60 -18.67
N ASN A 48 6.18 0.41 -19.25
CA ASN A 48 6.15 -0.84 -18.50
C ASN A 48 7.44 -0.97 -17.69
N ILE A 49 7.32 -1.11 -16.37
CA ILE A 49 8.44 -1.24 -15.42
C ILE A 49 8.58 -2.66 -14.85
N GLU A 50 7.86 -3.66 -15.42
CA GLU A 50 7.93 -5.05 -14.92
C GLU A 50 9.33 -5.65 -15.02
N ASN A 51 10.08 -5.30 -16.07
CA ASN A 51 11.36 -5.89 -16.39
C ASN A 51 12.59 -5.00 -16.12
N ALA A 52 12.36 -3.74 -15.74
CA ALA A 52 13.43 -2.82 -15.38
C ALA A 52 12.92 -1.75 -14.40
N PRO A 53 13.79 -1.22 -13.51
CA PRO A 53 13.41 -0.15 -12.59
C PRO A 53 12.89 1.08 -13.31
N PHE A 54 12.04 1.86 -12.62
CA PHE A 54 11.50 3.13 -13.10
C PHE A 54 12.61 4.04 -13.67
N ARG A 55 13.68 4.26 -12.92
CA ARG A 55 14.81 5.13 -13.33
C ARG A 55 15.37 4.76 -14.70
N THR A 56 15.58 3.47 -14.95
CA THR A 56 16.15 3.01 -16.22
C THR A 56 15.18 3.22 -17.39
N LYS A 57 13.87 3.09 -17.13
CA LYS A 57 12.85 3.23 -18.18
C LYS A 57 12.59 4.69 -18.56
N PHE A 58 12.75 5.60 -17.62
CA PHE A 58 12.44 7.03 -17.77
C PHE A 58 13.70 7.90 -17.93
N GLU A 59 14.90 7.32 -18.08
CA GLU A 59 16.16 8.08 -18.21
C GLU A 59 16.11 9.08 -19.37
N ARG A 60 15.62 8.64 -20.53
CA ARG A 60 15.47 9.50 -21.70
C ARG A 60 14.40 10.57 -21.50
N ASP A 61 13.25 10.21 -20.94
CA ASP A 61 12.17 11.17 -20.69
C ASP A 61 12.60 12.22 -19.68
N PHE A 62 13.43 11.86 -18.69
CA PHE A 62 14.02 12.77 -17.73
C PHE A 62 14.90 13.85 -18.40
N ASP A 63 15.68 13.46 -19.42
CA ASP A 63 16.55 14.36 -20.16
C ASP A 63 15.81 15.25 -21.17
N GLU A 64 14.65 14.79 -21.69
CA GLU A 64 13.91 15.45 -22.76
C GLU A 64 12.74 16.32 -22.25
N MET A 65 12.14 15.99 -21.10
CA MET A 65 11.01 16.74 -20.53
C MET A 65 11.45 18.03 -19.84
N GLU A 66 10.64 19.09 -19.99
CA GLU A 66 10.78 20.36 -19.27
C GLU A 66 9.41 20.87 -18.82
N GLY A 67 9.28 21.28 -17.55
CA GLY A 67 8.03 21.82 -17.04
C GLY A 67 8.11 22.39 -15.64
N ASN A 68 7.16 23.26 -15.32
CA ASN A 68 7.04 23.88 -14.01
C ASN A 68 6.04 23.13 -13.09
N TYR A 69 5.14 22.37 -13.67
CA TYR A 69 4.14 21.56 -12.99
C TYR A 69 4.20 20.13 -13.52
N GLY A 70 4.07 19.16 -12.63
CA GLY A 70 4.10 17.77 -13.05
C GLY A 70 3.39 16.84 -12.08
N ILE A 71 2.85 15.75 -12.62
CA ILE A 71 2.33 14.61 -11.86
C ILE A 71 2.94 13.32 -12.37
N GLY A 72 3.23 12.41 -11.44
CA GLY A 72 3.74 11.09 -11.77
C GLY A 72 3.07 10.02 -10.93
N CYS A 73 3.06 8.79 -11.43
CA CYS A 73 2.56 7.67 -10.66
C CYS A 73 3.27 6.36 -10.96
N ILE A 74 3.24 5.48 -9.98
CA ILE A 74 3.53 4.06 -10.10
C ILE A 74 2.21 3.31 -9.95
N SER A 75 1.90 2.40 -10.87
CA SER A 75 0.63 1.67 -10.89
C SER A 75 0.83 0.17 -11.17
N ASP A 76 0.02 -0.65 -10.50
CA ASP A 76 -0.06 -2.10 -10.75
C ASP A 76 -1.18 -2.46 -11.72
N SER A 77 -2.06 -1.53 -12.05
CA SER A 77 -3.23 -1.78 -12.89
C SER A 77 -3.13 -1.06 -14.23
N GLU A 78 -3.27 0.22 -14.25
CA GLU A 78 -3.59 1.00 -15.43
C GLU A 78 -2.43 1.89 -15.87
N PRO A 79 -2.28 2.12 -17.19
CA PRO A 79 -1.38 3.16 -17.69
C PRO A 79 -1.93 4.53 -17.27
N GLN A 80 -1.09 5.34 -16.64
CA GLN A 80 -1.36 6.69 -16.12
C GLN A 80 -0.05 7.50 -16.16
N PRO A 81 -0.11 8.87 -16.17
CA PRO A 81 -1.29 9.76 -16.22
C PRO A 81 -2.00 9.75 -17.58
N LEU A 82 -3.31 10.06 -17.59
CA LEU A 82 -4.06 10.27 -18.82
C LEU A 82 -4.13 11.76 -19.18
N LEU A 83 -3.97 12.10 -20.46
CA LEU A 83 -4.22 13.44 -20.97
C LEU A 83 -5.67 13.53 -21.42
N VAL A 84 -6.38 14.54 -20.95
CA VAL A 84 -7.80 14.77 -21.21
C VAL A 84 -8.00 16.16 -21.78
N ARG A 85 -8.88 16.25 -22.79
CA ARG A 85 -9.41 17.50 -23.32
C ARG A 85 -10.92 17.54 -23.12
N SER A 86 -11.40 18.54 -22.41
CA SER A 86 -12.81 18.69 -22.09
C SER A 86 -13.25 20.15 -22.06
N HIS A 87 -14.51 20.41 -21.71
CA HIS A 87 -15.01 21.76 -21.47
C HIS A 87 -14.34 22.45 -20.26
N LEU A 88 -13.73 21.67 -19.34
CA LEU A 88 -12.92 22.19 -18.24
C LEU A 88 -11.49 22.57 -18.66
N GLY A 89 -11.15 22.43 -19.94
CA GLY A 89 -9.82 22.67 -20.49
C GLY A 89 -9.03 21.37 -20.73
N ASN A 90 -7.74 21.54 -20.97
CA ASN A 90 -6.80 20.43 -21.07
C ASN A 90 -6.21 20.15 -19.70
N TYR A 91 -6.10 18.87 -19.32
CA TYR A 91 -5.48 18.45 -18.06
C TYR A 91 -4.87 17.05 -18.16
N ALA A 92 -3.96 16.73 -17.24
CA ALA A 92 -3.52 15.37 -17.01
C ALA A 92 -4.07 14.86 -15.69
N ILE A 93 -4.41 13.58 -15.60
CA ILE A 93 -4.99 12.97 -14.38
C ILE A 93 -4.29 11.70 -14.01
N THR A 94 -4.06 11.52 -12.70
CA THR A 94 -3.66 10.24 -12.09
C THR A 94 -4.51 9.93 -10.87
N THR A 95 -4.73 8.64 -10.63
CA THR A 95 -5.61 8.15 -9.57
C THR A 95 -5.00 7.00 -8.80
N VAL A 96 -5.29 6.93 -7.50
CA VAL A 96 -4.91 5.81 -6.63
C VAL A 96 -6.13 5.35 -5.84
N GLY A 97 -6.55 4.11 -6.05
CA GLY A 97 -7.69 3.55 -5.32
C GLY A 97 -8.35 2.37 -6.02
N ARG A 98 -9.60 2.15 -5.68
CA ARG A 98 -10.45 1.08 -6.22
C ARG A 98 -11.89 1.57 -6.34
N ILE A 99 -12.54 1.20 -7.45
CA ILE A 99 -13.95 1.46 -7.75
C ILE A 99 -14.69 0.12 -7.74
N ASN A 100 -15.60 -0.10 -6.79
CA ASN A 100 -16.38 -1.34 -6.71
C ASN A 100 -17.58 -1.33 -7.67
N ASN A 101 -18.20 -0.17 -7.87
CA ASN A 101 -19.35 0.05 -8.74
C ASN A 101 -18.95 0.53 -10.15
N LEU A 102 -17.77 0.10 -10.66
CA LEU A 102 -17.23 0.54 -11.94
C LEU A 102 -18.23 0.30 -13.10
N ASP A 103 -18.76 -0.92 -13.21
CA ASP A 103 -19.69 -1.28 -14.28
C ASP A 103 -20.98 -0.47 -14.24
N GLU A 104 -21.52 -0.19 -13.04
CA GLU A 104 -22.70 0.66 -12.85
C GLU A 104 -22.46 2.09 -13.32
N LEU A 105 -21.31 2.66 -12.94
CA LEU A 105 -20.93 4.02 -13.34
C LEU A 105 -20.67 4.13 -14.83
N VAL A 106 -20.08 3.11 -15.45
CA VAL A 106 -19.92 3.03 -16.91
C VAL A 106 -21.27 2.99 -17.63
N GLN A 107 -22.19 2.13 -17.17
CA GLN A 107 -23.54 2.06 -17.73
C GLN A 107 -24.31 3.38 -17.55
N GLN A 108 -24.12 4.04 -16.42
CA GLN A 108 -24.68 5.37 -16.19
C GLN A 108 -24.10 6.40 -17.15
N ALA A 109 -22.77 6.41 -17.37
CA ALA A 109 -22.12 7.30 -18.31
C ALA A 109 -22.68 7.12 -19.74
N PHE A 110 -22.93 5.88 -20.18
CA PHE A 110 -23.55 5.62 -21.49
C PHE A 110 -25.01 6.13 -21.57
N ARG A 111 -25.79 5.96 -20.49
CA ARG A 111 -27.16 6.54 -20.43
C ARG A 111 -27.14 8.07 -20.48
N ASP A 112 -26.14 8.69 -19.89
CA ASP A 112 -25.96 10.16 -19.84
C ASP A 112 -25.33 10.71 -21.13
N GLY A 113 -25.14 9.88 -22.17
CA GLY A 113 -24.71 10.28 -23.51
C GLY A 113 -23.24 10.07 -23.84
N ALA A 114 -22.44 9.45 -22.98
CA ALA A 114 -21.11 9.00 -23.37
C ALA A 114 -21.23 7.93 -24.47
N SER A 115 -20.45 8.09 -25.55
CA SER A 115 -20.50 7.15 -26.69
C SER A 115 -19.47 6.03 -26.58
N HIS A 116 -18.35 6.26 -25.85
CA HIS A 116 -17.24 5.32 -25.75
C HIS A 116 -16.30 5.69 -24.58
N PHE A 117 -15.45 4.72 -24.22
CA PHE A 117 -14.21 4.92 -23.48
C PHE A 117 -13.05 4.49 -24.37
N LEU A 118 -11.96 5.24 -24.36
CA LEU A 118 -10.83 5.06 -25.29
C LEU A 118 -9.71 4.19 -24.68
N GLU A 119 -9.50 4.32 -23.38
CA GLU A 119 -8.41 3.64 -22.68
C GLU A 119 -8.90 2.31 -22.09
N MET A 120 -8.37 1.21 -22.65
CA MET A 120 -8.67 -0.14 -22.18
C MET A 120 -7.42 -0.75 -21.54
N SER A 121 -7.57 -1.40 -20.40
CA SER A 121 -6.50 -2.10 -19.71
C SER A 121 -6.89 -3.56 -19.43
N GLY A 122 -6.22 -4.50 -20.10
CA GLY A 122 -6.50 -5.91 -19.92
C GLY A 122 -7.92 -6.36 -20.27
N GLY A 123 -8.56 -5.67 -21.24
CA GLY A 123 -9.95 -5.93 -21.64
C GLY A 123 -11.00 -5.19 -20.82
N ASN A 124 -10.60 -4.42 -19.80
CA ASN A 124 -11.48 -3.60 -18.99
C ASN A 124 -11.28 -2.11 -19.27
N ILE A 125 -12.29 -1.29 -18.96
CA ILE A 125 -12.19 0.16 -19.01
C ILE A 125 -11.15 0.63 -17.99
N ASN A 126 -10.33 1.61 -18.38
CA ASN A 126 -9.38 2.26 -17.46
C ASN A 126 -10.16 3.07 -16.41
N ALA A 127 -10.00 2.71 -15.12
CA ALA A 127 -10.71 3.37 -14.03
C ALA A 127 -10.37 4.86 -13.93
N THR A 128 -9.16 5.27 -14.30
CA THR A 128 -8.75 6.68 -14.33
C THR A 128 -9.53 7.46 -15.40
N GLU A 129 -9.83 6.86 -16.54
CA GLU A 129 -10.68 7.48 -17.57
C GLU A 129 -12.12 7.64 -17.08
N LEU A 130 -12.66 6.65 -16.38
CA LEU A 130 -13.99 6.79 -15.75
C LEU A 130 -14.02 7.93 -14.74
N VAL A 131 -12.97 8.06 -13.91
CA VAL A 131 -12.86 9.20 -12.96
C VAL A 131 -12.82 10.53 -13.73
N ALA A 132 -12.08 10.62 -14.83
CA ALA A 132 -12.06 11.82 -15.68
C ALA A 132 -13.47 12.13 -16.25
N ALA A 133 -14.21 11.10 -16.69
CA ALA A 133 -15.58 11.27 -17.15
C ALA A 133 -16.52 11.78 -16.04
N LEU A 134 -16.36 11.31 -14.81
CA LEU A 134 -17.11 11.82 -13.66
C LEU A 134 -16.74 13.28 -13.33
N ILE A 135 -15.46 13.63 -13.37
CA ILE A 135 -14.99 15.01 -13.17
C ILE A 135 -15.60 15.95 -14.22
N ASN A 136 -15.70 15.51 -15.46
CA ASN A 136 -16.29 16.29 -16.55
C ASN A 136 -17.81 16.50 -16.43
N ARG A 137 -18.47 16.01 -15.39
CA ARG A 137 -19.86 16.37 -15.05
C ARG A 137 -19.97 17.68 -14.25
N GLY A 138 -18.87 18.12 -13.65
CA GLY A 138 -18.81 19.37 -12.90
C GLY A 138 -18.66 20.59 -13.80
N SER A 139 -18.99 21.76 -13.27
CA SER A 139 -18.74 23.07 -13.91
C SER A 139 -17.30 23.55 -13.67
N THR A 140 -16.63 23.00 -12.65
CA THR A 140 -15.22 23.22 -12.31
C THR A 140 -14.56 21.88 -11.98
N ILE A 141 -13.21 21.85 -12.07
CA ILE A 141 -12.45 20.64 -11.69
C ILE A 141 -12.74 20.22 -10.23
N ALA A 142 -12.75 21.16 -9.30
CA ALA A 142 -13.00 20.85 -7.88
C ALA A 142 -14.41 20.29 -7.65
N GLU A 143 -15.44 20.86 -8.27
CA GLU A 143 -16.81 20.33 -8.23
C GLU A 143 -16.85 18.92 -8.83
N GLY A 144 -16.25 18.73 -10.00
CA GLY A 144 -16.19 17.43 -10.67
C GLY A 144 -15.48 16.37 -9.84
N MET A 145 -14.38 16.72 -9.17
CA MET A 145 -13.69 15.82 -8.22
C MET A 145 -14.60 15.43 -7.05
N ARG A 146 -15.41 16.38 -6.51
CA ARG A 146 -16.40 16.11 -5.47
C ARG A 146 -17.49 15.16 -5.96
N LEU A 147 -18.01 15.36 -7.17
CA LEU A 147 -18.98 14.45 -7.78
C LEU A 147 -18.42 13.05 -7.96
N ALA A 148 -17.15 12.94 -8.38
CA ALA A 148 -16.46 11.64 -8.48
C ALA A 148 -16.33 10.96 -7.11
N GLN A 149 -15.93 11.69 -6.06
CA GLN A 149 -15.85 11.15 -4.69
C GLN A 149 -17.20 10.64 -4.16
N GLU A 150 -18.29 11.27 -4.55
CA GLU A 150 -19.65 10.89 -4.12
C GLU A 150 -20.21 9.70 -4.90
N ALA A 151 -19.91 9.62 -6.18
CA ALA A 151 -20.38 8.55 -7.06
C ALA A 151 -19.65 7.21 -6.82
N ILE A 152 -18.38 7.25 -6.42
CA ILE A 152 -17.53 6.06 -6.30
C ILE A 152 -17.85 5.31 -5.00
N ASP A 153 -18.29 4.04 -5.12
CA ASP A 153 -18.19 3.07 -4.04
C ASP A 153 -16.78 2.46 -4.03
N GLY A 154 -16.02 2.77 -2.99
CA GLY A 154 -14.63 2.35 -2.88
C GLY A 154 -13.75 3.39 -2.18
N SER A 155 -12.59 3.65 -2.78
CA SER A 155 -11.65 4.69 -2.34
C SER A 155 -10.89 5.19 -3.57
N MET A 156 -10.80 6.53 -3.74
CA MET A 156 -10.11 7.11 -4.87
C MET A 156 -9.50 8.46 -4.50
N SER A 157 -8.16 8.52 -4.41
CA SER A 157 -7.40 9.76 -4.34
C SER A 157 -6.97 10.17 -5.75
N ILE A 158 -7.00 11.48 -6.04
CA ILE A 158 -6.91 12.01 -7.40
C ILE A 158 -5.94 13.17 -7.46
N LEU A 159 -5.05 13.20 -8.46
CA LEU A 159 -4.33 14.40 -8.87
C LEU A 159 -4.73 14.80 -10.28
N VAL A 160 -5.05 16.08 -10.47
CA VAL A 160 -5.32 16.69 -11.78
C VAL A 160 -4.33 17.81 -12.01
N LEU A 161 -3.47 17.66 -13.01
CA LEU A 161 -2.52 18.69 -13.46
C LEU A 161 -3.17 19.56 -14.51
N THR A 162 -3.18 20.87 -14.29
CA THR A 162 -3.64 21.89 -15.22
C THR A 162 -2.55 22.93 -15.49
N GLN A 163 -2.83 23.87 -16.37
CA GLN A 163 -1.96 25.04 -16.57
C GLN A 163 -1.87 25.96 -15.33
N ASP A 164 -2.85 25.85 -14.40
CA ASP A 164 -2.98 26.75 -13.24
C ASP A 164 -2.53 26.09 -11.94
N GLY A 165 -1.94 24.88 -12.02
CA GLY A 165 -1.47 24.13 -10.86
C GLY A 165 -1.97 22.70 -10.81
N ILE A 166 -1.84 22.06 -9.65
CA ILE A 166 -2.31 20.71 -9.38
C ILE A 166 -3.50 20.76 -8.44
N TYR A 167 -4.61 20.14 -8.85
CA TYR A 167 -5.74 19.85 -7.96
C TYR A 167 -5.51 18.49 -7.33
N ALA A 168 -5.51 18.44 -6.01
CA ALA A 168 -5.30 17.22 -5.22
C ALA A 168 -6.53 16.92 -4.40
N ALA A 169 -7.07 15.70 -4.52
CA ALA A 169 -8.19 15.23 -3.71
C ALA A 169 -7.81 13.98 -2.93
N ARG A 170 -8.00 14.00 -1.62
CA ARG A 170 -7.97 12.79 -0.79
C ARG A 170 -9.31 12.07 -0.90
N ASP A 171 -9.31 10.75 -0.91
CA ASP A 171 -10.55 9.98 -0.98
C ASP A 171 -11.54 10.34 0.13
N ARG A 172 -12.83 10.07 -0.12
CA ARG A 172 -13.95 10.50 0.73
C ARG A 172 -13.77 10.18 2.21
N MET A 173 -13.19 9.03 2.54
CA MET A 173 -12.99 8.55 3.91
C MET A 173 -11.55 8.71 4.40
N GLY A 174 -10.65 9.29 3.58
CA GLY A 174 -9.25 9.45 3.92
C GLY A 174 -8.49 8.14 4.10
N ARG A 175 -8.85 7.08 3.38
CA ARG A 175 -8.25 5.75 3.52
C ARG A 175 -6.78 5.70 3.16
N THR A 176 -6.38 6.56 2.22
CA THR A 176 -4.98 6.74 1.82
C THR A 176 -4.51 8.15 2.14
N PRO A 177 -3.22 8.35 2.43
CA PRO A 177 -2.68 9.69 2.68
C PRO A 177 -2.59 10.50 1.38
N VAL A 178 -2.75 11.81 1.50
CA VAL A 178 -2.37 12.82 0.51
C VAL A 178 -1.68 13.94 1.29
N ILE A 179 -0.37 14.09 1.09
CA ILE A 179 0.48 14.92 1.93
C ILE A 179 1.10 16.01 1.07
N VAL A 180 1.07 17.24 1.55
CA VAL A 180 1.69 18.40 0.92
C VAL A 180 3.00 18.72 1.61
N GLY A 181 4.05 18.87 0.81
CA GLY A 181 5.34 19.35 1.24
C GLY A 181 5.68 20.69 0.57
N LYS A 182 6.51 21.50 1.23
CA LYS A 182 6.98 22.78 0.70
C LYS A 182 8.49 22.94 0.77
N LYS A 183 9.06 23.66 -0.19
CA LYS A 183 10.39 24.24 -0.17
C LYS A 183 10.37 25.61 -0.85
N GLU A 184 11.48 26.33 -0.83
CA GLU A 184 11.54 27.66 -1.45
C GLU A 184 11.14 27.61 -2.93
N GLY A 185 10.05 28.30 -3.29
CA GLY A 185 9.54 28.40 -4.65
C GLY A 185 8.93 27.14 -5.23
N ALA A 186 8.61 26.13 -4.41
CA ALA A 186 7.98 24.89 -4.88
C ALA A 186 7.12 24.21 -3.80
N TYR A 187 6.05 23.55 -4.25
CA TYR A 187 5.22 22.65 -3.44
C TYR A 187 5.13 21.28 -4.10
N CYS A 188 5.02 20.24 -3.29
CA CYS A 188 4.76 18.91 -3.78
C CYS A 188 3.52 18.31 -3.09
N VAL A 189 2.90 17.33 -3.73
CA VAL A 189 1.82 16.52 -3.18
C VAL A 189 2.16 15.05 -3.41
N THR A 190 2.06 14.22 -2.37
CA THR A 190 2.56 12.86 -2.41
C THR A 190 1.72 11.90 -1.59
N PHE A 191 1.78 10.62 -1.95
CA PHE A 191 1.24 9.52 -1.17
C PHE A 191 2.16 9.16 0.01
N GLU A 192 3.49 9.21 -0.18
CA GLU A 192 4.51 8.82 0.79
C GLU A 192 5.33 10.03 1.26
N SER A 193 5.33 10.31 2.57
CA SER A 193 6.03 11.49 3.08
C SER A 193 7.55 11.42 2.93
N PHE A 194 8.16 10.23 2.99
CA PHE A 194 9.61 10.11 2.79
C PHE A 194 10.05 10.55 1.39
N ALA A 195 9.15 10.48 0.39
CA ALA A 195 9.47 10.81 -0.99
C ALA A 195 9.91 12.27 -1.15
N TYR A 196 9.33 13.20 -0.39
CA TYR A 196 9.68 14.61 -0.48
C TYR A 196 10.87 15.01 0.42
N LEU A 197 11.12 14.26 1.50
CA LEU A 197 12.19 14.61 2.44
C LEU A 197 13.56 14.66 1.75
N ASN A 198 13.90 13.64 0.96
CA ASN A 198 15.16 13.58 0.22
C ASN A 198 15.28 14.61 -0.92
N LEU A 199 14.14 15.22 -1.30
CA LEU A 199 14.08 16.30 -2.31
C LEU A 199 14.13 17.69 -1.68
N GLY A 200 14.36 17.76 -0.36
CA GLY A 200 14.52 19.01 0.38
C GLY A 200 13.22 19.73 0.71
N TYR A 201 12.08 19.04 0.64
CA TYR A 201 10.80 19.58 1.11
C TYR A 201 10.62 19.32 2.60
N THR A 202 9.87 20.18 3.25
CA THR A 202 9.37 20.01 4.62
C THR A 202 7.86 19.81 4.61
N PHE A 203 7.33 19.17 5.64
CA PHE A 203 5.88 18.96 5.81
C PHE A 203 5.15 20.30 5.84
N GLU A 204 4.05 20.40 5.10
CA GLU A 204 3.14 21.54 5.14
C GLU A 204 1.80 21.13 5.77
N LYS A 205 1.11 20.17 5.17
CA LYS A 205 -0.16 19.64 5.67
C LYS A 205 -0.47 18.25 5.11
N SER A 206 -1.34 17.52 5.78
CA SER A 206 -2.06 16.38 5.20
C SER A 206 -3.48 16.80 4.86
N LEU A 207 -3.96 16.46 3.67
CA LEU A 207 -5.37 16.67 3.32
C LEU A 207 -6.24 15.80 4.22
N GLY A 208 -7.35 16.34 4.71
CA GLY A 208 -8.37 15.58 5.42
C GLY A 208 -9.23 14.72 4.50
N PRO A 209 -10.14 13.89 5.06
CA PRO A 209 -11.03 13.04 4.27
C PRO A 209 -11.89 13.85 3.29
N GLY A 210 -11.83 13.51 2.00
CA GLY A 210 -12.58 14.19 0.96
C GLY A 210 -12.17 15.63 0.68
N GLU A 211 -11.10 16.13 1.28
CA GLU A 211 -10.59 17.48 1.04
C GLU A 211 -10.03 17.60 -0.38
N ILE A 212 -10.22 18.77 -0.99
CA ILE A 212 -9.72 19.10 -2.32
C ILE A 212 -8.99 20.45 -2.24
N ASP A 213 -7.70 20.41 -2.56
CA ASP A 213 -6.82 21.58 -2.60
C ASP A 213 -6.34 21.87 -4.03
N ARG A 214 -6.04 23.15 -4.30
CA ARG A 214 -5.23 23.57 -5.44
C ARG A 214 -3.81 23.90 -4.96
N ILE A 215 -2.83 23.24 -5.56
CA ILE A 215 -1.41 23.38 -5.22
C ILE A 215 -0.73 24.19 -6.34
N THR A 216 -0.07 25.27 -5.95
CA THR A 216 0.71 26.17 -6.84
C THR A 216 2.10 26.38 -6.23
N PRO A 217 3.07 27.01 -6.94
CA PRO A 217 4.36 27.35 -6.35
C PRO A 217 4.28 28.36 -5.19
N GLU A 218 3.14 29.02 -5.02
CA GLU A 218 2.86 30.02 -3.98
C GLU A 218 2.22 29.42 -2.74
N GLY A 219 1.54 28.25 -2.86
CA GLY A 219 0.85 27.63 -1.73
C GLY A 219 -0.13 26.52 -2.09
N ALA A 220 -0.75 26.00 -1.03
CA ALA A 220 -1.86 25.07 -1.09
C ALA A 220 -3.15 25.79 -0.64
N GLU A 221 -4.11 25.93 -1.55
CA GLU A 221 -5.39 26.58 -1.33
C GLU A 221 -6.48 25.51 -1.16
N VAL A 222 -7.19 25.56 -0.04
CA VAL A 222 -8.35 24.68 0.20
C VAL A 222 -9.53 25.15 -0.65
N LEU A 223 -9.95 24.36 -1.61
CA LEU A 223 -11.11 24.64 -2.45
C LEU A 223 -12.38 24.03 -1.85
N LEU A 224 -12.27 22.82 -1.34
CA LEU A 224 -13.37 22.15 -0.64
C LEU A 224 -12.83 21.53 0.65
N PRO A 225 -13.39 21.85 1.81
CA PRO A 225 -12.88 21.43 3.10
C PRO A 225 -13.05 19.93 3.33
N ALA A 226 -12.27 19.42 4.29
CA ALA A 226 -12.35 18.05 4.76
C ALA A 226 -13.73 17.71 5.34
N ARG A 227 -14.09 16.45 5.28
CA ARG A 227 -15.24 15.85 5.99
C ARG A 227 -14.82 15.43 7.40
N ASP A 228 -15.80 15.27 8.29
CA ASP A 228 -15.54 14.92 9.69
C ASP A 228 -15.12 13.46 9.89
N GLU A 229 -15.64 12.55 9.06
CA GLU A 229 -15.42 11.11 9.21
C GLU A 229 -14.18 10.65 8.46
N MET A 230 -13.25 10.01 9.19
CA MET A 230 -12.03 9.41 8.65
C MET A 230 -11.98 7.91 8.93
N LYS A 231 -11.44 7.15 7.99
CA LYS A 231 -11.18 5.71 8.07
C LYS A 231 -9.85 5.38 7.38
N ILE A 232 -8.74 5.94 7.89
CA ILE A 232 -7.43 5.65 7.31
C ILE A 232 -7.07 4.17 7.46
N CYS A 233 -6.47 3.59 6.42
CA CYS A 233 -6.11 2.18 6.38
C CYS A 233 -5.00 1.86 7.40
N THR A 234 -5.30 1.08 8.42
CA THR A 234 -4.31 0.68 9.44
C THR A 234 -3.18 -0.19 8.84
N PHE A 235 -3.46 -0.90 7.75
CA PHE A 235 -2.48 -1.74 7.07
C PHE A 235 -1.33 -0.95 6.41
N LEU A 236 -1.49 0.37 6.26
CA LEU A 236 -0.40 1.26 5.84
C LEU A 236 0.77 1.19 6.82
N TRP A 237 0.51 1.28 8.13
CA TRP A 237 1.58 1.15 9.13
C TRP A 237 2.07 -0.28 9.29
N VAL A 238 1.16 -1.25 9.30
CA VAL A 238 1.54 -2.66 9.52
C VAL A 238 2.47 -3.17 8.42
N TYR A 239 2.21 -2.84 7.15
CA TYR A 239 2.93 -3.43 6.03
C TYR A 239 3.29 -2.46 4.90
N TYR A 240 2.29 -1.70 4.35
CA TYR A 240 2.47 -1.04 3.06
C TYR A 240 3.35 0.20 3.07
N GLY A 241 3.23 1.02 4.11
CA GLY A 241 3.97 2.26 4.21
C GLY A 241 5.47 2.03 4.28
N ASN A 242 6.21 2.91 3.66
CA ASN A 242 7.66 2.92 3.82
C ASN A 242 8.01 3.23 5.30
N PRO A 243 8.98 2.52 5.90
CA PRO A 243 9.39 2.78 7.29
C PRO A 243 9.71 4.24 7.62
N ALA A 244 10.26 4.97 6.67
CA ALA A 244 10.58 6.39 6.86
C ALA A 244 9.38 7.35 6.68
N SER A 245 8.20 6.84 6.27
CA SER A 245 7.00 7.66 6.12
C SER A 245 6.27 7.91 7.43
N THR A 246 5.55 9.03 7.45
CA THR A 246 4.70 9.45 8.56
C THR A 246 3.30 9.74 8.02
N TYR A 247 2.27 9.15 8.62
CA TYR A 247 0.85 9.38 8.30
C TYR A 247 0.13 9.82 9.55
N GLU A 248 -0.73 10.84 9.48
CA GLU A 248 -1.50 11.37 10.60
C GLU A 248 -0.63 11.65 11.86
N GLY A 249 0.62 12.08 11.67
CA GLY A 249 1.56 12.37 12.74
C GLY A 249 2.30 11.17 13.32
N LEU A 250 2.02 9.95 12.88
CA LEU A 250 2.67 8.73 13.36
C LEU A 250 3.62 8.15 12.31
N ASN A 251 4.89 7.97 12.65
CA ASN A 251 5.87 7.32 11.80
C ASN A 251 5.62 5.81 11.70
N VAL A 252 5.86 5.24 10.51
CA VAL A 252 5.61 3.81 10.22
C VAL A 252 6.52 2.90 11.02
N GLU A 253 7.82 3.21 11.09
CA GLU A 253 8.80 2.39 11.83
C GLU A 253 8.50 2.40 13.33
N GLU A 254 8.18 3.57 13.88
CA GLU A 254 7.81 3.74 15.30
C GLU A 254 6.56 2.93 15.65
N MET A 255 5.52 2.98 14.82
CA MET A 255 4.30 2.17 15.03
C MET A 255 4.62 0.67 15.03
N ARG A 256 5.50 0.21 14.13
CA ARG A 256 5.92 -1.20 14.09
C ARG A 256 6.68 -1.61 15.37
N TYR A 257 7.49 -0.70 15.94
CA TYR A 257 8.13 -0.96 17.25
C TYR A 257 7.09 -1.10 18.36
N HIS A 258 6.06 -0.23 18.37
CA HIS A 258 4.96 -0.34 19.33
C HIS A 258 4.19 -1.66 19.20
N CYS A 259 3.93 -2.13 17.97
CA CYS A 259 3.34 -3.45 17.73
C CYS A 259 4.19 -4.59 18.28
N GLY A 260 5.49 -4.55 18.03
CA GLY A 260 6.43 -5.55 18.55
C GLY A 260 6.48 -5.58 20.09
N ASP A 261 6.52 -4.40 20.73
CA ASP A 261 6.44 -4.27 22.18
C ASP A 261 5.15 -4.86 22.75
N ALA A 262 4.00 -4.55 22.13
CA ALA A 262 2.69 -5.04 22.57
C ALA A 262 2.57 -6.57 22.41
N LEU A 263 3.11 -7.14 21.32
CA LEU A 263 3.20 -8.59 21.14
C LEU A 263 4.00 -9.26 22.26
N ALA A 264 5.17 -8.69 22.61
CA ALA A 264 6.05 -9.23 23.65
C ALA A 264 5.41 -9.17 25.04
N ARG A 265 4.62 -8.14 25.36
CA ARG A 265 3.91 -8.03 26.63
C ARG A 265 2.94 -9.18 26.90
N ARG A 266 2.39 -9.79 25.86
CA ARG A 266 1.45 -10.91 25.96
C ARG A 266 2.10 -12.27 25.75
N ASP A 267 3.42 -12.31 25.63
CA ASP A 267 4.15 -13.54 25.33
C ASP A 267 5.14 -13.88 26.45
N ASN A 268 5.23 -15.15 26.75
CA ASN A 268 6.14 -15.70 27.77
C ASN A 268 7.02 -16.81 27.20
N ILE A 269 7.31 -16.74 25.90
CA ILE A 269 8.07 -17.75 25.20
C ILE A 269 9.55 -17.69 25.57
N GLU A 270 10.17 -18.86 25.70
CA GLU A 270 11.61 -19.00 25.76
C GLU A 270 12.16 -19.25 24.37
N ALA A 271 12.95 -18.30 23.87
CA ALA A 271 13.63 -18.40 22.57
C ALA A 271 15.09 -17.98 22.71
N ASP A 272 15.95 -18.53 21.84
CA ASP A 272 17.38 -18.20 21.82
C ASP A 272 17.65 -16.95 20.96
N GLY A 273 16.68 -16.52 20.14
CA GLY A 273 16.75 -15.31 19.35
C GLY A 273 15.42 -14.93 18.71
N VAL A 274 15.22 -13.61 18.57
CA VAL A 274 14.12 -13.00 17.81
C VAL A 274 14.63 -12.56 16.45
N ALA A 275 13.90 -12.83 15.38
CA ALA A 275 14.23 -12.40 14.04
C ALA A 275 13.00 -11.87 13.30
N GLY A 276 13.16 -10.81 12.52
CA GLY A 276 12.14 -10.35 11.59
C GLY A 276 12.25 -11.06 10.24
N LEU A 277 11.12 -11.40 9.63
CA LEU A 277 11.10 -11.75 8.22
C LEU A 277 11.39 -10.50 7.38
N PRO A 278 12.42 -10.50 6.55
CA PRO A 278 12.79 -9.30 5.82
C PRO A 278 11.83 -9.04 4.64
N ASP A 279 11.41 -7.76 4.41
CA ASP A 279 11.88 -6.59 5.17
C ASP A 279 10.81 -6.16 6.23
N SER A 280 9.54 -6.48 6.02
CA SER A 280 8.38 -5.98 6.76
C SER A 280 8.33 -6.40 8.23
N GLY A 281 8.79 -7.61 8.57
CA GLY A 281 8.82 -8.11 9.94
C GLY A 281 9.95 -7.52 10.79
N THR A 282 10.94 -6.85 10.18
CA THR A 282 12.16 -6.44 10.88
C THR A 282 11.89 -5.44 12.01
N ALA A 283 11.14 -4.38 11.73
CA ALA A 283 10.83 -3.36 12.72
C ALA A 283 9.99 -3.91 13.88
N HIS A 284 9.01 -4.75 13.60
CA HIS A 284 8.22 -5.45 14.61
C HIS A 284 9.12 -6.34 15.50
N ALA A 285 10.11 -7.03 14.92
CA ALA A 285 11.06 -7.83 15.66
C ALA A 285 11.98 -7.00 16.57
N VAL A 286 12.39 -5.81 16.13
CA VAL A 286 13.14 -4.86 16.97
C VAL A 286 12.32 -4.47 18.21
N GLY A 287 11.07 -4.07 18.03
CA GLY A 287 10.17 -3.72 19.13
C GLY A 287 9.97 -4.89 20.11
N TYR A 288 9.76 -6.10 19.57
CA TYR A 288 9.62 -7.30 20.38
C TYR A 288 10.90 -7.64 21.18
N ALA A 289 12.06 -7.62 20.53
CA ALA A 289 13.35 -7.91 21.17
C ALA A 289 13.67 -6.91 22.29
N ASN A 290 13.46 -5.61 22.03
CA ASN A 290 13.66 -4.55 23.02
C ASN A 290 12.79 -4.76 24.26
N ARG A 291 11.58 -5.25 24.12
CA ARG A 291 10.66 -5.47 25.24
C ARG A 291 10.94 -6.77 25.99
N SER A 292 11.16 -7.86 25.25
CA SER A 292 11.33 -9.20 25.84
C SER A 292 12.72 -9.44 26.44
N GLY A 293 13.72 -8.68 26.00
CA GLY A 293 15.14 -8.92 26.34
C GLY A 293 15.76 -10.12 25.60
N ILE A 294 15.02 -10.82 24.73
CA ILE A 294 15.55 -11.88 23.89
C ILE A 294 16.41 -11.25 22.78
N PRO A 295 17.63 -11.71 22.51
CA PRO A 295 18.51 -11.11 21.53
C PRO A 295 17.89 -11.06 20.13
N LEU A 296 18.00 -9.89 19.47
CA LEU A 296 17.68 -9.77 18.05
C LEU A 296 18.78 -10.45 17.22
N VAL A 297 18.41 -11.40 16.38
CA VAL A 297 19.34 -12.18 15.54
C VAL A 297 18.92 -12.12 14.08
N ARG A 298 19.86 -12.40 13.17
CA ARG A 298 19.60 -12.50 11.74
C ARG A 298 19.96 -13.90 11.24
N PRO A 299 19.11 -14.90 11.45
CA PRO A 299 19.41 -16.29 11.09
C PRO A 299 19.47 -16.51 9.57
N PHE A 300 18.99 -15.56 8.80
CA PHE A 300 19.09 -15.52 7.34
C PHE A 300 19.23 -14.09 6.81
N ILE A 301 19.84 -13.98 5.66
CA ILE A 301 20.02 -12.72 4.94
C ILE A 301 19.23 -12.78 3.63
N LYS A 302 18.47 -11.72 3.35
CA LYS A 302 17.78 -11.58 2.07
C LYS A 302 18.81 -11.29 0.96
N TYR A 303 18.82 -12.11 -0.08
CA TYR A 303 19.63 -11.86 -1.27
C TYR A 303 18.92 -10.86 -2.18
N THR A 304 19.45 -9.65 -2.28
CA THR A 304 18.81 -8.55 -3.00
C THR A 304 19.41 -8.27 -4.39
N ALA A 305 20.55 -8.87 -4.72
CA ALA A 305 21.42 -8.41 -5.79
C ALA A 305 20.86 -8.54 -7.23
N THR A 306 19.84 -9.37 -7.51
CA THR A 306 19.54 -9.69 -8.92
C THR A 306 18.10 -10.05 -9.28
N TRP A 307 17.13 -9.95 -8.37
CA TRP A 307 15.78 -10.40 -8.69
C TRP A 307 14.75 -9.26 -8.60
N PRO A 308 14.37 -8.62 -9.73
CA PRO A 308 13.19 -7.75 -9.73
C PRO A 308 11.94 -8.54 -9.32
N ARG A 309 10.98 -7.88 -8.66
CA ARG A 309 9.71 -8.51 -8.25
C ARG A 309 8.97 -9.22 -9.39
N SER A 310 9.21 -8.81 -10.63
CA SER A 310 8.63 -9.35 -11.85
C SER A 310 9.15 -10.75 -12.25
N PHE A 311 10.26 -11.20 -11.69
CA PHE A 311 10.82 -12.52 -12.03
C PHE A 311 10.14 -13.64 -11.22
N MET A 312 8.81 -13.77 -11.38
CA MET A 312 8.02 -14.88 -10.84
C MET A 312 7.66 -15.83 -11.98
N PRO A 313 8.37 -16.98 -12.11
CA PRO A 313 8.03 -17.96 -13.14
C PRO A 313 6.62 -18.48 -12.97
N THR A 314 5.98 -18.83 -14.07
CA THR A 314 4.64 -19.46 -14.06
C THR A 314 4.67 -20.88 -13.48
N ASN A 315 5.82 -21.55 -13.50
CA ASN A 315 5.99 -22.92 -13.01
C ASN A 315 6.25 -22.94 -11.49
N GLN A 316 5.45 -23.73 -10.73
CA GLN A 316 5.52 -23.86 -9.27
C GLN A 316 6.92 -24.28 -8.78
N LYS A 317 7.54 -25.30 -9.41
CA LYS A 317 8.89 -25.78 -9.03
C LYS A 317 9.96 -24.69 -9.13
N ARG A 318 9.86 -23.83 -10.15
CA ARG A 318 10.77 -22.68 -10.29
C ARG A 318 10.48 -21.59 -9.26
N ARG A 319 9.21 -21.38 -8.89
CA ARG A 319 8.84 -20.45 -7.81
C ARG A 319 9.42 -20.91 -6.47
N ASP A 320 9.32 -22.19 -6.16
CA ASP A 320 9.86 -22.76 -4.92
C ASP A 320 11.39 -22.65 -4.89
N LEU A 321 12.06 -22.92 -5.99
CA LEU A 321 13.51 -22.74 -6.11
C LEU A 321 13.93 -21.28 -5.89
N ILE A 322 13.24 -20.34 -6.50
CA ILE A 322 13.52 -18.90 -6.33
C ILE A 322 13.22 -18.43 -4.90
N ALA A 323 12.17 -18.96 -4.26
CA ALA A 323 11.90 -18.66 -2.85
C ALA A 323 13.05 -19.10 -1.95
N HIS A 324 13.60 -20.28 -2.18
CA HIS A 324 14.81 -20.78 -1.48
C HIS A 324 16.05 -19.93 -1.73
N MET A 325 16.21 -19.38 -2.95
CA MET A 325 17.37 -18.54 -3.29
C MET A 325 17.32 -17.14 -2.69
N LYS A 326 16.14 -16.69 -2.21
CA LYS A 326 15.98 -15.35 -1.64
C LYS A 326 16.52 -15.19 -0.21
N LEU A 327 16.60 -16.28 0.53
CA LEU A 327 17.08 -16.29 1.91
C LEU A 327 18.33 -17.15 2.02
N ILE A 328 19.41 -16.55 2.48
CA ILE A 328 20.69 -17.24 2.71
C ILE A 328 20.82 -17.54 4.20
N PRO A 329 20.90 -18.83 4.63
CA PRO A 329 20.97 -19.19 6.04
C PRO A 329 22.34 -18.90 6.65
N ILE A 330 22.34 -18.52 7.92
CA ILE A 330 23.52 -18.47 8.77
C ILE A 330 23.40 -19.63 9.77
N ARG A 331 23.98 -20.80 9.43
CA ARG A 331 23.79 -22.04 10.17
C ARG A 331 24.09 -21.91 11.67
N SER A 332 25.13 -21.20 12.06
CA SER A 332 25.50 -20.98 13.47
C SER A 332 24.42 -20.25 14.28
N LEU A 333 23.53 -19.51 13.62
CA LEU A 333 22.41 -18.81 14.24
C LEU A 333 21.10 -19.61 14.17
N ILE A 334 21.09 -20.77 13.48
CA ILE A 334 19.90 -21.60 13.29
C ILE A 334 20.04 -22.95 14.02
N GLU A 335 21.18 -23.62 13.86
CA GLU A 335 21.38 -24.99 14.31
C GLU A 335 21.21 -25.13 15.83
N ASN A 336 20.33 -26.05 16.25
CA ASN A 336 19.95 -26.29 17.66
C ASN A 336 19.35 -25.08 18.39
N LYS A 337 18.84 -24.05 17.67
CA LYS A 337 18.24 -22.84 18.26
C LYS A 337 16.72 -22.91 18.25
N ARG A 338 16.12 -22.32 19.29
CA ARG A 338 14.70 -21.98 19.36
C ARG A 338 14.55 -20.56 18.79
N LEU A 339 13.99 -20.45 17.59
CA LEU A 339 13.89 -19.19 16.88
C LEU A 339 12.46 -18.64 16.96
N LEU A 340 12.35 -17.38 17.34
CA LEU A 340 11.11 -16.63 17.28
C LEU A 340 11.14 -15.69 16.08
N LEU A 341 10.28 -15.92 15.11
CA LEU A 341 10.15 -15.11 13.91
C LEU A 341 8.95 -14.17 14.03
N ILE A 342 9.17 -12.92 13.70
CA ILE A 342 8.13 -11.91 13.62
C ILE A 342 7.90 -11.56 12.14
N ASP A 343 6.62 -11.56 11.72
CA ASP A 343 6.20 -11.06 10.41
C ASP A 343 5.03 -10.08 10.56
N ASP A 344 4.77 -9.30 9.52
CA ASP A 344 3.65 -8.36 9.50
C ASP A 344 2.30 -9.07 9.46
N SER A 345 2.15 -10.05 8.57
CA SER A 345 0.86 -10.71 8.29
C SER A 345 1.03 -12.09 7.65
N LEU A 346 -0.02 -12.89 7.71
CA LEU A 346 -0.09 -14.19 7.05
C LEU A 346 -1.33 -14.23 6.14
N VAL A 347 -1.11 -14.13 4.82
CA VAL A 347 -2.18 -14.10 3.82
C VAL A 347 -2.49 -15.51 3.30
N ARG A 348 -1.58 -16.09 2.50
CA ARG A 348 -1.76 -17.41 1.86
C ARG A 348 -1.04 -18.55 2.55
N GLY A 349 0.01 -18.25 3.30
CA GLY A 349 0.83 -19.24 4.01
C GLY A 349 1.97 -19.86 3.21
N THR A 350 1.98 -19.75 1.88
CA THR A 350 2.96 -20.44 1.02
C THR A 350 4.40 -20.04 1.31
N GLN A 351 4.65 -18.74 1.48
CA GLN A 351 6.01 -18.22 1.77
C GLN A 351 6.46 -18.67 3.15
N MET A 352 5.57 -18.63 4.13
CA MET A 352 5.87 -18.99 5.51
C MET A 352 6.15 -20.50 5.64
N TYR A 353 5.38 -21.35 4.95
CA TYR A 353 5.64 -22.78 4.86
C TYR A 353 7.05 -23.07 4.34
N GLY A 354 7.45 -22.41 3.25
CA GLY A 354 8.80 -22.53 2.70
C GLY A 354 9.90 -22.10 3.67
N THR A 355 9.69 -20.99 4.39
CA THR A 355 10.65 -20.48 5.39
C THR A 355 10.77 -21.43 6.58
N THR A 356 9.66 -22.00 7.06
CA THR A 356 9.65 -22.97 8.17
C THR A 356 10.44 -24.23 7.82
N ASN A 357 10.14 -24.82 6.68
CA ASN A 357 10.85 -26.02 6.20
C ASN A 357 12.35 -25.76 6.00
N PHE A 358 12.70 -24.59 5.49
CA PHE A 358 14.08 -24.15 5.33
C PHE A 358 14.82 -24.06 6.69
N LEU A 359 14.19 -23.50 7.73
CA LEU A 359 14.80 -23.38 9.06
C LEU A 359 14.96 -24.74 9.75
N PHE A 360 13.95 -25.59 9.72
CA PHE A 360 14.08 -26.96 10.25
C PHE A 360 15.10 -27.78 9.46
N GLY A 361 15.12 -27.67 8.12
CA GLY A 361 16.13 -28.29 7.26
C GLY A 361 17.56 -27.77 7.53
N SER A 362 17.69 -26.58 8.12
CA SER A 362 18.94 -25.98 8.54
C SER A 362 19.30 -26.29 10.01
N GLY A 363 18.50 -27.13 10.68
CA GLY A 363 18.77 -27.64 12.03
C GLY A 363 18.16 -26.82 13.17
N ALA A 364 17.17 -25.96 12.90
CA ALA A 364 16.44 -25.28 13.97
C ALA A 364 15.76 -26.29 14.90
N LYS A 365 15.84 -26.06 16.22
CA LYS A 365 15.18 -26.90 17.22
C LYS A 365 13.68 -26.59 17.30
N GLU A 366 13.33 -25.31 17.31
CA GLU A 366 11.96 -24.83 17.37
C GLU A 366 11.84 -23.58 16.50
N VAL A 367 10.66 -23.42 15.86
CA VAL A 367 10.31 -22.25 15.05
C VAL A 367 8.96 -21.72 15.53
N HIS A 368 8.98 -20.58 16.18
CA HIS A 368 7.82 -19.91 16.71
C HIS A 368 7.48 -18.69 15.84
N ILE A 369 6.21 -18.46 15.55
CA ILE A 369 5.77 -17.35 14.71
C ILE A 369 4.88 -16.39 15.49
N ARG A 370 5.15 -15.09 15.33
CA ARG A 370 4.28 -14.01 15.80
C ARG A 370 3.99 -13.07 14.66
N LEU A 371 2.73 -12.70 14.52
CA LEU A 371 2.24 -11.85 13.45
C LEU A 371 1.78 -10.51 14.02
N ALA A 372 2.20 -9.42 13.39
CA ALA A 372 1.98 -8.06 13.90
C ALA A 372 0.56 -7.53 13.64
N CYS A 373 -0.30 -8.32 13.03
CA CYS A 373 -1.73 -8.02 12.90
C CYS A 373 -2.59 -9.25 13.22
N PRO A 374 -3.92 -9.10 13.45
CA PRO A 374 -4.85 -10.22 13.55
C PRO A 374 -4.94 -11.04 12.26
N PRO A 375 -5.55 -12.25 12.28
CA PRO A 375 -5.80 -13.00 11.06
C PRO A 375 -6.59 -12.19 10.03
N ILE A 376 -6.13 -12.17 8.78
CA ILE A 376 -6.86 -11.52 7.69
C ILE A 376 -8.04 -12.40 7.30
N LEU A 377 -9.25 -11.92 7.58
CA LEU A 377 -10.51 -12.65 7.37
C LEU A 377 -11.31 -12.15 6.17
N TYR A 378 -11.07 -10.90 5.74
CA TYR A 378 -11.82 -10.25 4.67
C TYR A 378 -10.89 -9.64 3.62
N GLY A 379 -11.25 -9.83 2.35
CA GLY A 379 -10.59 -9.15 1.23
C GLY A 379 -10.88 -7.65 1.25
N CYS A 380 -9.88 -6.81 1.00
CA CYS A 380 -10.05 -5.36 1.04
C CYS A 380 -10.95 -4.87 -0.12
N PRO A 381 -12.09 -4.19 0.15
CA PRO A 381 -12.94 -3.63 -0.89
C PRO A 381 -12.52 -2.19 -1.29
N TYR A 382 -11.54 -1.60 -0.63
CA TYR A 382 -11.20 -0.19 -0.79
C TYR A 382 -9.89 0.07 -1.52
N LEU A 383 -8.93 -0.84 -1.36
CA LEU A 383 -7.58 -0.67 -1.89
C LEU A 383 -7.15 -1.95 -2.62
N ASN A 384 -6.36 -1.80 -3.68
CA ASN A 384 -5.86 -2.91 -4.49
C ASN A 384 -4.63 -3.58 -3.82
N PHE A 385 -4.74 -3.95 -2.54
CA PHE A 385 -3.65 -4.59 -1.81
C PHE A 385 -3.46 -6.05 -2.21
N SER A 386 -4.55 -6.75 -2.44
CA SER A 386 -4.52 -8.15 -2.80
C SER A 386 -5.10 -8.33 -4.19
N ARG A 387 -4.41 -9.13 -5.00
CA ARG A 387 -4.95 -9.63 -6.27
C ARG A 387 -5.82 -10.86 -6.08
N SER A 388 -6.21 -11.16 -4.84
CA SER A 388 -7.05 -12.31 -4.53
C SER A 388 -8.39 -12.17 -5.23
N ALA A 389 -8.70 -13.14 -6.09
CA ALA A 389 -9.98 -13.24 -6.78
C ALA A 389 -11.07 -13.82 -5.83
N SER A 390 -10.67 -14.41 -4.70
CA SER A 390 -11.56 -15.07 -3.75
C SER A 390 -11.03 -14.95 -2.32
N GLU A 391 -11.93 -14.83 -1.34
CA GLU A 391 -11.60 -14.91 0.09
C GLU A 391 -10.98 -16.26 0.47
N MET A 392 -11.23 -17.31 -0.29
CA MET A 392 -10.63 -18.64 -0.09
C MET A 392 -9.12 -18.68 -0.40
N GLU A 393 -8.54 -17.60 -0.93
CA GLU A 393 -7.09 -17.46 -0.99
C GLU A 393 -6.47 -17.09 0.38
N LEU A 394 -7.27 -16.59 1.32
CA LEU A 394 -6.85 -16.31 2.68
C LEU A 394 -6.74 -17.61 3.48
N ILE A 395 -5.58 -17.88 4.08
CA ILE A 395 -5.36 -19.12 4.84
C ILE A 395 -6.37 -19.26 5.98
N ALA A 396 -6.67 -18.18 6.70
CA ALA A 396 -7.66 -18.19 7.78
C ALA A 396 -9.04 -18.64 7.27
N ARG A 397 -9.50 -18.10 6.13
CA ARG A 397 -10.78 -18.48 5.51
C ARG A 397 -10.82 -19.95 5.09
N ARG A 398 -9.73 -20.47 4.51
CA ARG A 398 -9.65 -21.90 4.18
C ARG A 398 -9.76 -22.79 5.42
N LYS A 399 -9.15 -22.36 6.56
CA LYS A 399 -9.23 -23.14 7.81
C LYS A 399 -10.62 -23.07 8.42
N ILE A 400 -11.26 -21.91 8.40
CA ILE A 400 -12.65 -21.77 8.83
C ILE A 400 -13.57 -22.66 7.99
N ALA A 401 -13.42 -22.63 6.66
CA ALA A 401 -14.21 -23.49 5.77
C ALA A 401 -14.01 -25.00 6.05
N LYS A 402 -12.77 -25.41 6.38
CA LYS A 402 -12.47 -26.78 6.80
C LYS A 402 -13.13 -27.17 8.13
N LEU A 403 -13.17 -26.26 9.10
CA LEU A 403 -13.71 -26.51 10.44
C LEU A 403 -15.24 -26.43 10.50
N SER A 404 -15.84 -25.48 9.79
CA SER A 404 -17.26 -25.10 9.97
C SER A 404 -18.04 -24.98 8.66
N GLY A 405 -17.41 -25.27 7.50
CA GLY A 405 -18.03 -25.15 6.18
C GLY A 405 -17.81 -23.78 5.52
N GLU A 406 -18.01 -23.70 4.20
CA GLU A 406 -17.73 -22.51 3.39
C GLU A 406 -18.61 -21.29 3.74
N HIS A 407 -19.80 -21.52 4.26
CA HIS A 407 -20.79 -20.50 4.63
C HIS A 407 -20.86 -20.23 6.15
N ALA A 408 -19.83 -20.63 6.90
CA ALA A 408 -19.80 -20.44 8.35
C ALA A 408 -19.88 -18.95 8.73
N ASP A 409 -20.49 -18.67 9.89
CA ASP A 409 -20.36 -17.35 10.52
C ASP A 409 -18.90 -17.09 10.90
N ILE A 410 -18.38 -15.95 10.46
CA ILE A 410 -16.99 -15.55 10.70
C ILE A 410 -16.84 -14.85 12.05
N THR A 411 -17.93 -14.36 12.63
CA THR A 411 -17.91 -13.55 13.86
C THR A 411 -17.12 -14.20 15.00
N PRO A 412 -17.31 -15.49 15.35
CA PRO A 412 -16.54 -16.14 16.42
C PRO A 412 -15.03 -16.16 16.16
N TYR A 413 -14.62 -16.20 14.89
CA TYR A 413 -13.21 -16.23 14.48
C TYR A 413 -12.53 -14.86 14.54
N THR A 414 -13.26 -13.78 14.84
CA THR A 414 -12.70 -12.45 15.08
C THR A 414 -12.36 -12.21 16.56
N ASP A 415 -12.88 -13.04 17.47
CA ASP A 415 -12.65 -12.97 18.90
C ASP A 415 -11.45 -13.84 19.31
N PRO A 416 -10.31 -13.25 19.71
CA PRO A 416 -9.10 -14.02 20.07
C PRO A 416 -9.25 -14.90 21.32
N ASP A 417 -10.32 -14.76 22.08
CA ASP A 417 -10.61 -15.54 23.30
C ASP A 417 -11.64 -16.67 23.02
N SER A 418 -12.16 -16.78 21.77
CA SER A 418 -13.11 -17.85 21.41
C SER A 418 -12.41 -19.20 21.14
N PRO A 419 -13.09 -20.32 21.38
CA PRO A 419 -12.59 -21.64 21.02
C PRO A 419 -12.45 -21.83 19.50
N GLU A 420 -13.32 -21.21 18.70
CA GLU A 420 -13.27 -21.22 17.24
C GLU A 420 -12.00 -20.57 16.71
N TYR A 421 -11.64 -19.41 17.26
CA TYR A 421 -10.37 -18.74 16.94
C TYR A 421 -9.18 -19.62 17.27
N ALA A 422 -9.16 -20.24 18.45
CA ALA A 422 -8.09 -21.13 18.87
C ALA A 422 -7.98 -22.36 17.94
N ALA A 423 -9.11 -22.95 17.53
CA ALA A 423 -9.14 -24.07 16.59
C ALA A 423 -8.60 -23.68 15.20
N MET A 424 -8.97 -22.49 14.70
CA MET A 424 -8.44 -21.96 13.44
C MET A 424 -6.92 -21.77 13.50
N LEU A 425 -6.40 -21.21 14.59
CA LEU A 425 -4.96 -21.01 14.77
C LEU A 425 -4.20 -22.35 14.79
N GLU A 426 -4.74 -23.36 15.47
CA GLU A 426 -4.13 -24.69 15.53
C GLU A 426 -4.09 -25.36 14.15
N GLU A 427 -5.15 -25.22 13.35
CA GLU A 427 -5.18 -25.70 11.97
C GLU A 427 -4.14 -25.01 11.08
N ILE A 428 -3.95 -23.68 11.24
CA ILE A 428 -2.92 -22.92 10.53
C ILE A 428 -1.52 -23.37 10.99
N ARG A 429 -1.29 -23.46 12.29
CA ARG A 429 -0.02 -23.87 12.89
C ARG A 429 0.40 -25.25 12.39
N SER A 430 -0.52 -26.20 12.43
CA SER A 430 -0.29 -27.59 12.03
C SER A 430 0.04 -27.70 10.53
N GLU A 431 -0.72 -27.01 9.65
CA GLU A 431 -0.46 -27.05 8.21
C GLU A 431 0.92 -26.45 7.86
N LEU A 432 1.32 -25.38 8.53
CA LEU A 432 2.56 -24.67 8.23
C LEU A 432 3.77 -25.18 9.02
N GLY A 433 3.55 -26.12 9.95
CA GLY A 433 4.60 -26.83 10.70
C GLY A 433 5.28 -26.00 11.79
N PHE A 434 4.65 -24.93 12.28
CA PHE A 434 5.23 -24.11 13.35
C PHE A 434 5.23 -24.83 14.70
N THR A 435 6.23 -24.56 15.53
CA THR A 435 6.21 -24.97 16.96
C THR A 435 5.10 -24.24 17.71
N SER A 436 4.95 -22.93 17.47
CA SER A 436 3.80 -22.15 17.96
C SER A 436 3.47 -20.98 17.05
N LEU A 437 2.20 -20.55 17.11
CA LEU A 437 1.68 -19.42 16.33
C LEU A 437 0.86 -18.51 17.24
N ARG A 438 1.09 -17.19 17.15
CA ARG A 438 0.22 -16.16 17.72
C ARG A 438 0.08 -14.98 16.76
N TYR A 439 -1.11 -14.41 16.76
CA TYR A 439 -1.42 -13.16 16.09
C TYR A 439 -1.53 -12.02 17.11
N HIS A 440 -1.33 -10.81 16.63
CA HIS A 440 -1.62 -9.61 17.42
C HIS A 440 -3.13 -9.53 17.70
N ARG A 441 -3.50 -9.01 18.85
CA ARG A 441 -4.90 -8.66 19.14
C ARG A 441 -5.23 -7.33 18.45
N LEU A 442 -6.46 -7.21 17.95
CA LEU A 442 -6.89 -6.01 17.23
C LEU A 442 -6.80 -4.75 18.09
N ASP A 443 -7.24 -4.84 19.34
CA ASP A 443 -7.23 -3.71 20.27
C ASP A 443 -5.82 -3.22 20.62
N ASP A 444 -4.87 -4.14 20.79
CA ASP A 444 -3.47 -3.81 21.06
C ASP A 444 -2.81 -3.19 19.82
N MET A 445 -3.14 -3.69 18.62
CA MET A 445 -2.65 -3.11 17.37
C MET A 445 -3.20 -1.71 17.15
N ILE A 446 -4.48 -1.47 17.42
CA ILE A 446 -5.09 -0.14 17.40
C ILE A 446 -4.39 0.77 18.40
N ALA A 447 -4.21 0.31 19.64
CA ALA A 447 -3.51 1.07 20.68
C ALA A 447 -2.08 1.45 20.27
N SER A 448 -1.38 0.56 19.53
CA SER A 448 -0.04 0.81 18.99
C SER A 448 0.04 2.00 18.02
N THR A 449 -1.09 2.39 17.43
CA THR A 449 -1.15 3.59 16.57
C THR A 449 -1.29 4.90 17.35
N GLY A 450 -1.74 4.87 18.60
CA GLY A 450 -2.09 6.07 19.35
C GLY A 450 -3.28 6.86 18.79
N LEU A 451 -3.88 6.40 17.70
CA LEU A 451 -5.05 7.04 17.07
C LEU A 451 -6.36 6.47 17.63
N SER A 452 -7.42 7.27 17.58
CA SER A 452 -8.76 6.81 17.93
C SER A 452 -9.22 5.71 16.96
N SER A 453 -9.79 4.62 17.49
CA SER A 453 -10.31 3.51 16.69
C SER A 453 -11.34 3.92 15.63
N CYS A 454 -12.13 4.98 15.91
CA CYS A 454 -13.10 5.50 14.96
C CYS A 454 -12.46 6.09 13.69
N LYS A 455 -11.17 6.49 13.73
CA LYS A 455 -10.42 7.01 12.60
C LYS A 455 -9.73 5.93 11.76
N LEU A 456 -9.71 4.70 12.23
CA LEU A 456 -8.97 3.59 11.61
C LEU A 456 -9.89 2.66 10.81
N CYS A 457 -9.45 2.26 9.63
CA CYS A 457 -10.07 1.17 8.88
C CYS A 457 -9.46 -0.15 9.33
N THR A 458 -10.29 -1.02 9.89
CA THR A 458 -9.91 -2.38 10.34
C THR A 458 -10.66 -3.49 9.62
N TYR A 459 -11.25 -3.17 8.47
CA TYR A 459 -12.12 -4.06 7.70
C TYR A 459 -11.50 -5.45 7.44
N CYS A 460 -10.20 -5.52 7.12
CA CYS A 460 -9.51 -6.77 6.80
C CYS A 460 -9.61 -7.82 7.92
N TRP A 461 -9.79 -7.40 9.17
CA TRP A 461 -9.77 -8.27 10.36
C TRP A 461 -11.15 -8.52 10.96
N ASN A 462 -12.08 -7.57 10.86
CA ASN A 462 -13.39 -7.65 11.52
C ASN A 462 -14.61 -7.40 10.61
N GLY A 463 -14.40 -7.11 9.32
CA GLY A 463 -15.47 -6.83 8.36
C GLY A 463 -16.25 -5.54 8.59
N LYS A 464 -15.89 -4.70 9.56
CA LYS A 464 -16.59 -3.44 9.87
C LYS A 464 -16.21 -2.36 8.86
N LYS A 465 -17.20 -1.76 8.22
CA LYS A 465 -17.06 -0.67 7.24
C LYS A 465 -16.81 0.68 7.91
#